data_c50f2bb9565c7be945c651566a8a6964
#
_entry.id   c50f2bb9565c7be945c651566a8a6964
#
_cell.length_a   1.000
_cell.length_b   1.000
_cell.length_c   1.000
_cell.angle_alpha   90.00
_cell.angle_beta   90.00
_cell.angle_gamma   90.00
#
_symmetry.space_group_name_H-M   'P 1'
#
loop_
_entity.id
_entity.type
_entity.pdbx_description
1 polymer ?
#
loop_
_entity_poly.entity_id
_entity_poly.type
_entity_poly.pdbx_seq_one_letter_code
_entity_poly.pdbx_strand_id
1 'polypeptide(L)'
;MNLNTLQTIPLNPKILLEMIQDLERNAELHCISILYDGEIVVEGAWNPFLLSEPQMMHSLSKTGVSICAGFAISEGKFRLTDRLCGLIPEDLPETYDPCLEKITVYDLLTMQAGSTKCCNNRWFTKLENSWTTHWLEEPRIVSDIGNVFHYDSGCSYTLSRIITKFMGKTCEELLNERIFSPMDFPWIHWLKSPDGFSTGGWGLYLTSSQIAHLGWVLLQKGRFGSRQLIPENWVEEMTKPRTPIPGTNARPLTHYGYQLKSGKDLFSAEGAFGQFMLCFRNLPLVIGITSGTPFGKIADLCHTWILKAARTPFLLDNAALAKSWEQLQEYLDSRSLPCASGDAAILPPLLENRWITLGQNARKIRRVLFLQKGSALQITFDLDGICYTGLAGYQTWMENDLFPGDFTRVRHSLSWTSSKDTLFLSDCILNTSYREDYTLRLSQENPAGPLIACTWTPNVTYLDDPRNFLGTF
;
A
#
# COMPACT_ATOMS: atom_id res chain seq x y z
N MET A 1 9.42 6.03 -25.29
CA MET A 1 10.84 5.65 -25.00
C MET A 1 11.62 5.55 -26.29
N ASN A 2 12.89 5.98 -26.34
CA ASN A 2 13.69 5.92 -27.56
C ASN A 2 14.10 4.46 -27.84
N LEU A 3 13.90 3.96 -29.06
CA LEU A 3 14.26 2.61 -29.50
C LEU A 3 15.74 2.24 -29.19
N ASN A 4 16.64 3.20 -29.23
CA ASN A 4 18.06 2.99 -28.91
C ASN A 4 18.27 2.62 -27.43
N THR A 5 17.46 3.15 -26.52
CA THR A 5 17.54 2.83 -25.08
C THR A 5 17.00 1.41 -24.80
N LEU A 6 15.93 0.99 -25.47
CA LEU A 6 15.34 -0.34 -25.33
C LEU A 6 16.30 -1.47 -25.75
N GLN A 7 17.20 -1.19 -26.72
CA GLN A 7 18.19 -2.16 -27.22
C GLN A 7 19.33 -2.47 -26.21
N THR A 8 19.55 -1.57 -25.27
CA THR A 8 20.62 -1.74 -24.24
C THR A 8 20.14 -2.44 -22.98
N ILE A 9 18.82 -2.67 -22.84
CA ILE A 9 18.23 -3.32 -21.66
C ILE A 9 18.44 -4.83 -21.77
N PRO A 10 19.20 -5.47 -20.87
CA PRO A 10 19.48 -6.92 -20.93
C PRO A 10 18.31 -7.73 -20.32
N LEU A 11 17.07 -7.31 -20.54
CA LEU A 11 15.87 -8.00 -20.08
C LEU A 11 15.02 -8.39 -21.29
N ASN A 12 14.65 -9.66 -21.35
CA ASN A 12 13.83 -10.17 -22.43
C ASN A 12 12.37 -9.71 -22.29
N PRO A 13 11.84 -8.82 -23.18
CA PRO A 13 10.49 -8.28 -23.04
C PRO A 13 9.37 -9.32 -23.13
N LYS A 14 9.58 -10.44 -23.80
CA LYS A 14 8.61 -11.56 -23.82
C LYS A 14 8.51 -12.22 -22.46
N ILE A 15 9.64 -12.37 -21.77
CA ILE A 15 9.65 -12.93 -20.41
C ILE A 15 9.06 -11.93 -19.39
N LEU A 16 9.26 -10.63 -19.60
CA LEU A 16 8.58 -9.61 -18.79
C LEU A 16 7.06 -9.65 -18.99
N LEU A 17 6.59 -9.86 -20.21
CA LEU A 17 5.16 -10.06 -20.48
C LEU A 17 4.63 -11.32 -19.77
N GLU A 18 5.34 -12.44 -19.86
CA GLU A 18 4.99 -13.68 -19.13
C GLU A 18 4.95 -13.44 -17.60
N MET A 19 5.89 -12.64 -17.06
CA MET A 19 5.92 -12.25 -15.65
C MET A 19 4.65 -11.49 -15.27
N ILE A 20 4.27 -10.47 -16.05
CA ILE A 20 3.08 -9.65 -15.78
C ILE A 20 1.82 -10.51 -15.82
N GLN A 21 1.69 -11.37 -16.81
CA GLN A 21 0.59 -12.33 -16.92
C GLN A 21 0.54 -13.32 -15.74
N ASP A 22 1.70 -13.72 -15.22
CA ASP A 22 1.76 -14.60 -14.05
C ASP A 22 1.40 -13.83 -12.77
N LEU A 23 1.84 -12.59 -12.65
CA LEU A 23 1.44 -11.71 -11.55
C LEU A 23 -0.08 -11.50 -11.54
N GLU A 24 -0.72 -11.23 -12.70
CA GLU A 24 -2.17 -11.07 -12.82
C GLU A 24 -2.97 -12.31 -12.39
N ARG A 25 -2.45 -13.51 -12.64
CA ARG A 25 -3.10 -14.75 -12.19
C ARG A 25 -3.02 -14.95 -10.67
N ASN A 26 -2.06 -14.31 -10.01
CA ASN A 26 -1.76 -14.51 -8.59
C ASN A 26 -2.03 -13.28 -7.72
N ALA A 27 -2.36 -12.14 -8.33
CA ALA A 27 -2.51 -10.87 -7.64
C ALA A 27 -3.52 -9.94 -8.37
N GLU A 28 -4.25 -9.14 -7.61
CA GLU A 28 -4.99 -8.02 -8.17
C GLU A 28 -4.03 -6.83 -8.26
N LEU A 29 -3.43 -6.62 -9.43
CA LEU A 29 -2.51 -5.52 -9.68
C LEU A 29 -3.27 -4.22 -9.90
N HIS A 30 -2.74 -3.11 -9.36
CA HIS A 30 -3.25 -1.77 -9.60
C HIS A 30 -2.32 -0.99 -10.52
N CYS A 31 -1.05 -0.85 -10.15
CA CYS A 31 -0.03 -0.22 -10.98
C CYS A 31 1.31 -0.95 -10.85
N ILE A 32 2.10 -0.92 -11.92
CA ILE A 32 3.48 -1.39 -11.95
C ILE A 32 4.36 -0.39 -12.67
N SER A 33 5.57 -0.14 -12.14
CA SER A 33 6.63 0.62 -12.80
C SER A 33 7.94 -0.16 -12.64
N ILE A 34 8.58 -0.52 -13.77
CA ILE A 34 9.90 -1.15 -13.80
C ILE A 34 10.90 -0.10 -14.24
N LEU A 35 11.85 0.20 -13.37
CA LEU A 35 12.93 1.13 -13.62
C LEU A 35 14.23 0.36 -13.84
N TYR A 36 14.91 0.63 -14.95
CA TYR A 36 16.21 0.07 -15.28
C TYR A 36 17.20 1.20 -15.59
N ASP A 37 18.34 1.19 -14.94
CA ASP A 37 19.43 2.18 -15.07
C ASP A 37 18.95 3.66 -15.00
N GLY A 38 18.02 3.92 -14.08
CA GLY A 38 17.47 5.26 -13.83
C GLY A 38 16.27 5.67 -14.67
N GLU A 39 15.88 4.87 -15.67
CA GLU A 39 14.78 5.17 -16.59
C GLU A 39 13.63 4.18 -16.40
N ILE A 40 12.39 4.67 -16.44
CA ILE A 40 11.21 3.78 -16.45
C ILE A 40 11.13 3.10 -17.82
N VAL A 41 11.22 1.77 -17.81
CA VAL A 41 11.23 0.94 -19.03
C VAL A 41 9.91 0.20 -19.26
N VAL A 42 9.12 -0.01 -18.21
CA VAL A 42 7.78 -0.60 -18.25
C VAL A 42 6.90 0.14 -17.28
N GLU A 43 5.73 0.53 -17.72
CA GLU A 43 4.68 1.12 -16.89
C GLU A 43 3.31 0.62 -17.31
N GLY A 44 2.46 0.30 -16.31
CA GLY A 44 1.09 -0.13 -16.58
C GLY A 44 0.18 0.10 -15.39
N ALA A 45 -1.08 0.42 -15.70
CA ALA A 45 -2.15 0.55 -14.71
C ALA A 45 -3.35 -0.30 -15.12
N TRP A 46 -3.99 -0.92 -14.16
CA TRP A 46 -5.25 -1.66 -14.35
C TRP A 46 -6.43 -0.72 -14.08
N ASN A 47 -7.09 -0.29 -15.17
CA ASN A 47 -8.28 0.57 -15.04
C ASN A 47 -9.25 -0.01 -13.98
N PRO A 48 -9.77 0.76 -13.00
CA PRO A 48 -9.80 2.22 -12.95
C PRO A 48 -8.63 2.89 -12.25
N PHE A 49 -7.60 2.16 -11.82
CA PHE A 49 -6.41 2.76 -11.22
C PHE A 49 -5.59 3.51 -12.27
N LEU A 50 -4.89 4.57 -11.84
CA LEU A 50 -4.11 5.45 -12.71
C LEU A 50 -2.66 5.53 -12.21
N LEU A 51 -1.69 5.58 -13.13
CA LEU A 51 -0.26 5.76 -12.81
C LEU A 51 0.02 7.06 -12.06
N SER A 52 -0.80 8.10 -12.31
CA SER A 52 -0.67 9.42 -11.66
C SER A 52 -1.25 9.47 -10.24
N GLU A 53 -2.04 8.48 -9.83
CA GLU A 53 -2.71 8.48 -8.53
C GLU A 53 -1.88 7.76 -7.47
N PRO A 54 -1.51 8.45 -6.38
CA PRO A 54 -0.81 7.83 -5.28
C PRO A 54 -1.75 6.92 -4.48
N GLN A 55 -1.24 5.77 -4.07
CA GLN A 55 -1.95 4.80 -3.25
C GLN A 55 -1.29 4.65 -1.88
N MET A 56 -2.06 4.19 -0.89
CA MET A 56 -1.55 3.96 0.47
C MET A 56 -0.52 2.84 0.48
N MET A 57 0.64 3.16 0.96
CA MET A 57 1.80 2.24 1.00
C MET A 57 1.76 1.22 2.13
N HIS A 58 0.82 1.33 3.05
CA HIS A 58 0.82 0.50 4.25
C HIS A 58 2.23 0.45 4.88
N SER A 59 2.73 -0.74 5.20
CA SER A 59 4.04 -0.90 5.87
C SER A 59 5.27 -0.51 5.07
N LEU A 60 5.17 -0.31 3.75
CA LEU A 60 6.26 0.26 2.96
C LEU A 60 6.64 1.66 3.48
N SER A 61 5.70 2.38 4.10
CA SER A 61 5.93 3.67 4.79
C SER A 61 7.11 3.64 5.77
N LYS A 62 7.36 2.50 6.43
CA LYS A 62 8.43 2.31 7.40
C LYS A 62 9.82 2.65 6.84
N THR A 63 10.04 2.36 5.56
CA THR A 63 11.30 2.71 4.88
C THR A 63 11.52 4.22 4.84
N GLY A 64 10.45 5.00 4.69
CA GLY A 64 10.53 6.46 4.80
C GLY A 64 10.98 6.92 6.19
N VAL A 65 10.51 6.27 7.26
CA VAL A 65 10.97 6.56 8.63
C VAL A 65 12.46 6.27 8.77
N SER A 66 12.94 5.15 8.22
CA SER A 66 14.37 4.81 8.25
C SER A 66 15.21 5.86 7.51
N ILE A 67 14.77 6.35 6.37
CA ILE A 67 15.48 7.42 5.63
C ILE A 67 15.56 8.68 6.49
N CYS A 68 14.46 9.09 7.13
CA CYS A 68 14.42 10.25 8.02
C CYS A 68 15.31 10.07 9.27
N ALA A 69 15.36 8.86 9.84
CA ALA A 69 16.30 8.53 10.92
C ALA A 69 17.75 8.68 10.46
N GLY A 70 18.04 8.32 9.21
CA GLY A 70 19.36 8.50 8.59
C GLY A 70 19.78 9.97 8.53
N PHE A 71 18.88 10.86 8.19
CA PHE A 71 19.14 12.31 8.23
C PHE A 71 19.48 12.76 9.65
N ALA A 72 18.63 12.41 10.61
CA ALA A 72 18.80 12.83 11.99
C ALA A 72 20.12 12.31 12.60
N ILE A 73 20.47 11.04 12.38
CA ILE A 73 21.71 10.44 12.85
C ILE A 73 22.93 11.06 12.18
N SER A 74 22.88 11.29 10.88
CA SER A 74 23.99 11.92 10.14
C SER A 74 24.22 13.38 10.54
N GLU A 75 23.20 14.07 11.00
CA GLU A 75 23.27 15.43 11.57
C GLU A 75 23.62 15.44 13.06
N GLY A 76 23.89 14.27 13.67
CA GLY A 76 24.27 14.17 15.08
C GLY A 76 23.14 14.47 16.07
N LYS A 77 21.88 14.39 15.64
CA LYS A 77 20.70 14.69 16.48
C LYS A 77 20.49 13.64 17.57
N PHE A 78 20.71 12.38 17.23
CA PHE A 78 20.73 11.22 18.13
C PHE A 78 21.55 10.10 17.50
N ARG A 79 21.77 9.01 18.23
CA ARG A 79 22.61 7.85 17.84
C ARG A 79 21.80 6.57 17.87
N LEU A 80 22.28 5.55 17.16
CA LEU A 80 21.69 4.20 17.21
C LEU A 80 21.66 3.60 18.62
N THR A 81 22.66 3.95 19.45
CA THR A 81 22.81 3.47 20.83
C THR A 81 22.03 4.26 21.87
N ASP A 82 21.42 5.39 21.49
CA ASP A 82 20.67 6.20 22.44
C ASP A 82 19.41 5.46 22.90
N ARG A 83 19.13 5.59 24.19
CA ARG A 83 18.03 4.92 24.85
C ARG A 83 16.71 5.65 24.59
N LEU A 84 15.67 4.88 24.30
CA LEU A 84 14.32 5.39 24.06
C LEU A 84 13.84 6.35 25.16
N CYS A 85 13.93 5.93 26.44
CA CYS A 85 13.46 6.73 27.57
C CYS A 85 14.20 8.07 27.71
N GLY A 86 15.47 8.13 27.31
CA GLY A 86 16.25 9.39 27.31
C GLY A 86 15.90 10.33 26.17
N LEU A 87 15.37 9.81 25.05
CA LEU A 87 15.01 10.60 23.88
C LEU A 87 13.62 11.26 24.00
N ILE A 88 12.67 10.57 24.62
CA ILE A 88 11.28 11.03 24.78
C ILE A 88 10.78 10.86 26.23
N PRO A 89 11.48 11.42 27.24
CA PRO A 89 11.09 11.28 28.64
C PRO A 89 9.72 11.86 28.95
N GLU A 90 9.28 12.88 28.17
CA GLU A 90 7.96 13.51 28.30
C GLU A 90 6.79 12.61 27.88
N ASP A 91 7.04 11.57 27.12
CA ASP A 91 6.02 10.62 26.66
C ASP A 91 5.90 9.37 27.56
N LEU A 92 6.81 9.24 28.54
CA LEU A 92 6.79 8.09 29.46
C LEU A 92 5.56 8.17 30.39
N PRO A 93 4.87 7.04 30.61
CA PRO A 93 3.84 6.95 31.65
C PRO A 93 4.43 7.24 33.06
N GLU A 94 3.61 7.69 34.00
CA GLU A 94 4.05 7.92 35.40
C GLU A 94 4.71 6.68 36.01
N THR A 95 4.18 5.51 35.64
CA THR A 95 4.78 4.21 35.98
C THR A 95 4.92 3.41 34.70
N TYR A 96 6.13 2.98 34.39
CA TYR A 96 6.43 2.15 33.21
C TYR A 96 7.32 0.96 33.57
N ASP A 97 7.30 -0.06 32.70
CA ASP A 97 8.18 -1.22 32.87
C ASP A 97 9.65 -0.79 32.68
N PRO A 98 10.54 -1.00 33.68
CA PRO A 98 11.97 -0.65 33.58
C PRO A 98 12.67 -1.27 32.35
N CYS A 99 12.11 -2.28 31.73
CA CYS A 99 12.65 -2.87 30.51
C CYS A 99 12.69 -1.88 29.32
N LEU A 100 11.84 -0.85 29.31
CA LEU A 100 11.87 0.21 28.30
C LEU A 100 13.21 0.95 28.27
N GLU A 101 13.89 1.04 29.41
CA GLU A 101 15.22 1.65 29.51
C GLU A 101 16.31 0.89 28.72
N LYS A 102 16.05 -0.36 28.34
CA LYS A 102 16.97 -1.16 27.52
C LYS A 102 16.84 -0.88 26.04
N ILE A 103 15.66 -0.43 25.59
CA ILE A 103 15.36 -0.24 24.17
C ILE A 103 16.18 0.94 23.61
N THR A 104 16.86 0.69 22.50
CA THR A 104 17.64 1.68 21.78
C THR A 104 17.00 2.04 20.44
N VAL A 105 17.47 3.11 19.79
CA VAL A 105 17.09 3.45 18.40
C VAL A 105 17.36 2.29 17.45
N TYR A 106 18.46 1.54 17.67
CA TYR A 106 18.77 0.35 16.87
C TYR A 106 17.68 -0.71 16.98
N ASP A 107 17.20 -0.99 18.20
CA ASP A 107 16.15 -2.00 18.43
C ASP A 107 14.82 -1.62 17.78
N LEU A 108 14.48 -0.33 17.77
CA LEU A 108 13.31 0.18 17.06
C LEU A 108 13.46 -0.01 15.53
N LEU A 109 14.62 0.32 14.97
CA LEU A 109 14.90 0.19 13.54
C LEU A 109 14.89 -1.28 13.05
N THR A 110 15.33 -2.20 13.91
CA THR A 110 15.48 -3.62 13.59
C THR A 110 14.32 -4.50 14.07
N MET A 111 13.24 -3.90 14.61
CA MET A 111 12.09 -4.63 15.15
C MET A 111 12.44 -5.59 16.30
N GLN A 112 13.29 -5.14 17.24
CA GLN A 112 13.76 -5.91 18.38
C GLN A 112 13.41 -5.27 19.73
N ALA A 113 12.30 -4.53 19.78
CA ALA A 113 11.84 -3.86 21.01
C ALA A 113 11.11 -4.78 22.01
N GLY A 114 11.12 -6.10 21.81
CA GLY A 114 10.49 -7.08 22.69
C GLY A 114 8.95 -7.00 22.70
N SER A 115 8.34 -6.52 21.63
CA SER A 115 6.88 -6.33 21.54
C SER A 115 6.14 -7.66 21.62
N THR A 116 5.08 -7.73 22.44
CA THR A 116 4.22 -8.92 22.56
C THR A 116 3.12 -8.98 21.50
N LYS A 117 2.83 -7.84 20.88
CA LYS A 117 1.80 -7.68 19.85
C LYS A 117 2.31 -6.79 18.72
N CYS A 118 1.85 -7.04 17.52
CA CYS A 118 2.03 -6.08 16.42
C CYS A 118 1.00 -4.97 16.59
N CYS A 119 1.42 -3.78 17.00
CA CYS A 119 0.58 -2.59 16.94
C CYS A 119 0.39 -2.19 15.47
N ASN A 120 -0.80 -2.43 14.95
CA ASN A 120 -1.17 -2.06 13.60
C ASN A 120 -2.10 -0.83 13.59
N ASN A 121 -2.34 -0.27 12.41
CA ASN A 121 -3.20 0.89 12.22
C ASN A 121 -4.58 0.76 12.89
N ARG A 122 -5.18 -0.43 12.90
CA ARG A 122 -6.50 -0.69 13.50
C ARG A 122 -6.51 -0.46 15.01
N TRP A 123 -5.40 -0.72 15.68
CA TRP A 123 -5.26 -0.52 17.11
C TRP A 123 -5.10 0.97 17.44
N PHE A 124 -4.20 1.66 16.75
CA PHE A 124 -3.94 3.09 16.95
C PHE A 124 -5.14 3.96 16.59
N THR A 125 -5.86 3.70 15.48
CA THR A 125 -6.99 4.53 15.04
C THR A 125 -8.18 4.58 16.02
N LYS A 126 -8.19 3.72 17.03
CA LYS A 126 -9.20 3.73 18.10
C LYS A 126 -8.82 4.60 19.30
N LEU A 127 -7.62 5.16 19.31
CA LEU A 127 -7.08 5.93 20.42
C LEU A 127 -7.26 7.44 20.16
N GLU A 128 -7.87 8.11 21.11
CA GLU A 128 -8.03 9.57 21.12
C GLU A 128 -6.83 10.27 21.78
N ASN A 129 -6.04 9.55 22.57
CA ASN A 129 -4.88 10.05 23.31
C ASN A 129 -3.56 9.78 22.60
N SER A 130 -2.44 10.20 23.20
CA SER A 130 -1.10 10.00 22.67
C SER A 130 -0.81 8.53 22.33
N TRP A 131 -0.54 8.26 21.08
CA TRP A 131 -0.21 6.93 20.61
C TRP A 131 1.15 6.46 21.12
N THR A 132 2.08 7.39 21.35
CA THR A 132 3.41 7.06 21.91
C THR A 132 3.27 6.53 23.31
N THR A 133 2.62 7.26 24.21
CA THR A 133 2.42 6.85 25.60
C THR A 133 1.73 5.49 25.67
N HIS A 134 0.69 5.31 24.88
CA HIS A 134 -0.05 4.05 24.86
C HIS A 134 0.80 2.86 24.37
N TRP A 135 1.67 3.06 23.36
CA TRP A 135 2.61 2.03 22.94
C TRP A 135 3.66 1.71 24.01
N LEU A 136 4.07 2.72 24.81
CA LEU A 136 5.02 2.54 25.93
C LEU A 136 4.41 1.76 27.10
N GLU A 137 3.09 1.80 27.27
CA GLU A 137 2.35 1.01 28.28
C GLU A 137 2.23 -0.48 27.91
N GLU A 138 2.43 -0.85 26.65
CA GLU A 138 2.33 -2.26 26.22
C GLU A 138 3.43 -3.12 26.86
N PRO A 139 3.11 -4.33 27.33
CA PRO A 139 4.09 -5.22 27.96
C PRO A 139 5.15 -5.70 26.96
N ARG A 140 6.36 -5.94 27.46
CA ARG A 140 7.52 -6.38 26.66
C ARG A 140 8.04 -7.73 27.12
N ILE A 141 8.63 -8.49 26.19
CA ILE A 141 9.42 -9.69 26.50
C ILE A 141 10.87 -9.24 26.67
N VAL A 142 11.29 -9.09 27.92
CA VAL A 142 12.58 -8.48 28.29
C VAL A 142 13.78 -9.21 27.69
N SER A 143 13.73 -10.55 27.61
CA SER A 143 14.79 -11.37 27.02
C SER A 143 14.95 -11.17 25.52
N ASP A 144 13.91 -10.67 24.84
CA ASP A 144 13.86 -10.54 23.39
C ASP A 144 14.35 -9.17 22.92
N ILE A 145 14.45 -8.18 23.83
CA ILE A 145 14.96 -6.84 23.49
C ILE A 145 16.40 -6.95 22.99
N GLY A 146 16.63 -6.45 21.76
CA GLY A 146 17.90 -6.52 21.07
C GLY A 146 18.27 -7.91 20.51
N ASN A 147 17.44 -8.93 20.69
CA ASN A 147 17.77 -10.32 20.35
C ASN A 147 16.79 -10.97 19.36
N VAL A 148 15.49 -10.69 19.48
CA VAL A 148 14.45 -11.41 18.73
C VAL A 148 13.63 -10.44 17.91
N PHE A 149 13.37 -10.83 16.66
CA PHE A 149 12.53 -10.09 15.74
C PHE A 149 11.05 -10.20 16.11
N HIS A 150 10.44 -9.06 16.45
CA HIS A 150 9.00 -8.92 16.64
C HIS A 150 8.49 -7.75 15.83
N TYR A 151 7.83 -8.04 14.72
CA TYR A 151 7.31 -7.00 13.83
C TYR A 151 6.25 -6.15 14.54
N ASP A 152 6.52 -4.84 14.67
CA ASP A 152 5.66 -3.91 15.39
C ASP A 152 5.67 -2.52 14.77
N SER A 153 4.50 -2.05 14.32
CA SER A 153 4.34 -0.71 13.75
C SER A 153 4.54 0.40 14.79
N GLY A 154 4.40 0.10 16.08
CA GLY A 154 4.69 1.03 17.16
C GLY A 154 6.15 1.45 17.20
N CYS A 155 7.09 0.54 16.87
CA CYS A 155 8.51 0.89 16.71
C CYS A 155 8.71 2.01 15.68
N SER A 156 8.03 1.91 14.53
CA SER A 156 8.13 2.89 13.44
C SER A 156 7.46 4.20 13.80
N TYR A 157 6.31 4.16 14.48
CA TYR A 157 5.63 5.35 14.96
C TYR A 157 6.47 6.11 16.00
N THR A 158 7.03 5.39 16.96
CA THR A 158 7.90 5.97 18.00
C THR A 158 9.16 6.59 17.39
N LEU A 159 9.76 5.96 16.37
CA LEU A 159 10.84 6.58 15.60
C LEU A 159 10.38 7.87 14.91
N SER A 160 9.21 7.91 14.29
CA SER A 160 8.64 9.11 13.68
C SER A 160 8.46 10.24 14.70
N ARG A 161 8.02 9.90 15.91
CA ARG A 161 7.92 10.84 17.05
C ARG A 161 9.28 11.40 17.44
N ILE A 162 10.28 10.53 17.62
CA ILE A 162 11.67 10.93 17.95
C ILE A 162 12.23 11.84 16.86
N ILE A 163 12.12 11.43 15.59
CA ILE A 163 12.59 12.22 14.44
C ILE A 163 11.94 13.60 14.45
N THR A 164 10.63 13.70 14.61
CA THR A 164 9.91 14.98 14.63
C THR A 164 10.42 15.90 15.76
N LYS A 165 10.64 15.35 16.96
CA LYS A 165 11.20 16.10 18.09
C LYS A 165 12.56 16.71 17.78
N PHE A 166 13.50 15.91 17.26
CA PHE A 166 14.87 16.33 17.09
C PHE A 166 15.16 17.07 15.79
N MET A 167 14.34 16.86 14.75
CA MET A 167 14.48 17.54 13.46
C MET A 167 13.59 18.78 13.34
N GLY A 168 12.57 18.93 14.22
CA GLY A 168 11.58 20.00 14.14
C GLY A 168 10.65 19.90 12.92
N LYS A 169 10.64 18.76 12.24
CA LYS A 169 9.84 18.44 11.03
C LYS A 169 9.35 17.01 11.07
N THR A 170 8.15 16.79 10.54
CA THR A 170 7.59 15.44 10.38
C THR A 170 8.35 14.65 9.30
N CYS A 171 8.21 13.31 9.31
CA CYS A 171 8.78 12.47 8.25
C CYS A 171 8.23 12.86 6.86
N GLU A 172 6.96 13.27 6.76
CA GLU A 172 6.35 13.79 5.54
C GLU A 172 7.13 14.99 4.99
N GLU A 173 7.35 16.01 5.82
CA GLU A 173 8.06 17.22 5.44
C GLU A 173 9.52 16.93 5.05
N LEU A 174 10.21 16.09 5.82
CA LEU A 174 11.60 15.71 5.53
C LEU A 174 11.74 14.98 4.20
N LEU A 175 10.85 14.02 3.90
CA LEU A 175 10.88 13.29 2.62
C LEU A 175 10.54 14.20 1.45
N ASN A 176 9.55 15.08 1.60
CA ASN A 176 9.20 16.04 0.55
C ASN A 176 10.38 16.96 0.22
N GLU A 177 10.98 17.59 1.23
CA GLU A 177 12.05 18.56 1.04
C GLU A 177 13.35 17.94 0.54
N ARG A 178 13.70 16.74 1.03
CA ARG A 178 15.03 16.16 0.82
C ARG A 178 15.08 15.06 -0.24
N ILE A 179 13.94 14.47 -0.58
CA ILE A 179 13.87 13.34 -1.52
C ILE A 179 12.98 13.68 -2.73
N PHE A 180 11.69 13.90 -2.53
CA PHE A 180 10.76 13.99 -3.64
C PHE A 180 10.87 15.30 -4.43
N SER A 181 10.98 16.47 -3.76
CA SER A 181 11.18 17.74 -4.47
C SER A 181 12.51 17.81 -5.23
N PRO A 182 13.66 17.33 -4.70
CA PRO A 182 14.89 17.24 -5.49
C PRO A 182 14.84 16.30 -6.70
N MET A 183 13.87 15.37 -6.74
CA MET A 183 13.60 14.48 -7.89
C MET A 183 12.49 15.01 -8.81
N ASP A 184 12.02 16.25 -8.59
CA ASP A 184 10.94 16.89 -9.35
C ASP A 184 9.58 16.17 -9.25
N PHE A 185 9.36 15.42 -8.18
CA PHE A 185 8.06 14.83 -7.88
C PHE A 185 7.14 15.81 -7.15
N PRO A 186 5.79 15.67 -7.34
CA PRO A 186 4.81 16.37 -6.52
C PRO A 186 4.97 16.05 -5.03
N TRP A 187 4.49 16.96 -4.17
CA TRP A 187 4.48 16.77 -2.72
C TRP A 187 3.68 15.52 -2.35
N ILE A 188 4.32 14.58 -1.66
CA ILE A 188 3.70 13.34 -1.19
C ILE A 188 2.89 13.61 0.08
N HIS A 189 1.90 12.76 0.34
CA HIS A 189 1.07 12.83 1.55
C HIS A 189 1.36 11.66 2.50
N TRP A 190 1.31 11.95 3.81
CA TRP A 190 1.45 10.95 4.86
C TRP A 190 0.44 11.23 5.98
N LEU A 191 -0.38 10.24 6.34
CA LEU A 191 -1.34 10.35 7.44
C LEU A 191 -0.63 10.71 8.75
N LYS A 192 -1.31 11.50 9.57
CA LYS A 192 -0.81 11.94 10.88
C LYS A 192 -1.61 11.30 12.01
N SER A 193 -0.94 11.08 13.14
CA SER A 193 -1.57 10.75 14.40
C SER A 193 -2.34 11.96 14.95
N PRO A 194 -3.19 11.78 15.98
CA PRO A 194 -3.79 12.91 16.70
C PRO A 194 -2.76 13.90 17.25
N ASP A 195 -1.55 13.43 17.61
CA ASP A 195 -0.43 14.25 18.06
C ASP A 195 0.26 15.06 16.94
N GLY A 196 -0.15 14.87 15.66
CA GLY A 196 0.39 15.57 14.50
C GLY A 196 1.65 14.95 13.88
N PHE A 197 2.12 13.78 14.34
CA PHE A 197 3.27 13.07 13.78
C PHE A 197 2.84 12.18 12.60
N SER A 198 3.73 12.00 11.61
CA SER A 198 3.50 10.98 10.58
C SER A 198 3.31 9.61 11.25
N THR A 199 2.33 8.83 10.80
CA THR A 199 1.98 7.52 11.41
C THR A 199 3.11 6.49 11.40
N GLY A 200 4.16 6.74 10.62
CA GLY A 200 5.41 5.97 10.60
C GLY A 200 5.23 4.54 10.07
N GLY A 201 4.36 3.77 10.69
CA GLY A 201 4.13 2.37 10.36
C GLY A 201 3.30 2.13 9.09
N TRP A 202 2.54 3.13 8.63
CA TRP A 202 1.64 3.11 7.47
C TRP A 202 1.31 4.55 7.05
N GLY A 203 0.41 4.73 6.07
CA GLY A 203 -0.22 6.03 5.77
C GLY A 203 0.57 6.94 4.84
N LEU A 204 1.74 6.54 4.33
CA LEU A 204 2.42 7.19 3.22
C LEU A 204 1.69 6.87 1.92
N TYR A 205 1.54 7.85 1.03
CA TYR A 205 0.92 7.69 -0.30
C TYR A 205 1.95 7.93 -1.38
N LEU A 206 2.14 6.95 -2.28
CA LEU A 206 3.06 7.03 -3.41
C LEU A 206 2.44 6.42 -4.66
N THR A 207 2.87 6.90 -5.84
CA THR A 207 2.66 6.22 -7.12
C THR A 207 3.66 5.08 -7.30
N SER A 208 3.40 4.14 -8.21
CA SER A 208 4.36 3.08 -8.56
C SER A 208 5.69 3.62 -9.07
N SER A 209 5.66 4.73 -9.83
CA SER A 209 6.84 5.45 -10.31
C SER A 209 7.65 6.05 -9.16
N GLN A 210 6.98 6.72 -8.19
CA GLN A 210 7.67 7.25 -6.99
C GLN A 210 8.31 6.15 -6.15
N ILE A 211 7.64 4.98 -6.02
CA ILE A 211 8.21 3.80 -5.36
C ILE A 211 9.48 3.35 -6.09
N ALA A 212 9.43 3.22 -7.42
CA ALA A 212 10.57 2.77 -8.23
C ALA A 212 11.76 3.75 -8.13
N HIS A 213 11.52 5.07 -8.21
CA HIS A 213 12.58 6.07 -8.08
C HIS A 213 13.17 6.15 -6.67
N LEU A 214 12.35 6.01 -5.61
CA LEU A 214 12.85 5.92 -4.24
C LEU A 214 13.76 4.69 -4.08
N GLY A 215 13.35 3.54 -4.63
CA GLY A 215 14.16 2.33 -4.65
C GLY A 215 15.45 2.51 -5.45
N TRP A 216 15.41 3.26 -6.56
CA TRP A 216 16.59 3.59 -7.34
C TRP A 216 17.59 4.43 -6.54
N VAL A 217 17.14 5.46 -5.84
CA VAL A 217 17.99 6.24 -4.94
C VAL A 217 18.68 5.34 -3.91
N LEU A 218 17.95 4.39 -3.31
CA LEU A 218 18.54 3.44 -2.36
C LEU A 218 19.54 2.51 -3.05
N LEU A 219 19.23 2.01 -4.25
CA LEU A 219 20.12 1.12 -5.02
C LEU A 219 21.42 1.85 -5.44
N GLN A 220 21.33 3.16 -5.71
CA GLN A 220 22.44 4.06 -6.01
C GLN A 220 23.10 4.64 -4.74
N LYS A 221 22.99 3.96 -3.59
CA LYS A 221 23.59 4.36 -2.33
C LYS A 221 23.21 5.80 -1.90
N GLY A 222 21.99 6.18 -2.13
CA GLY A 222 21.43 7.47 -1.75
C GLY A 222 21.62 8.59 -2.78
N ARG A 223 22.10 8.29 -4.00
CA ARG A 223 22.32 9.27 -5.07
C ARG A 223 21.15 9.32 -6.05
N PHE A 224 20.87 10.51 -6.54
CA PHE A 224 20.01 10.76 -7.69
C PHE A 224 20.74 11.69 -8.67
N GLY A 225 21.15 11.16 -9.80
CA GLY A 225 22.10 11.84 -10.69
C GLY A 225 23.40 12.18 -9.98
N SER A 226 23.80 13.46 -10.00
CA SER A 226 24.98 13.95 -9.30
C SER A 226 24.75 14.29 -7.81
N ARG A 227 23.50 14.31 -7.35
CA ARG A 227 23.14 14.76 -5.99
C ARG A 227 23.13 13.58 -5.01
N GLN A 228 23.75 13.76 -3.82
CA GLN A 228 23.60 12.83 -2.69
C GLN A 228 22.38 13.26 -1.89
N LEU A 229 21.28 12.50 -1.98
CA LEU A 229 20.02 12.79 -1.28
C LEU A 229 19.98 12.13 0.11
N ILE A 230 20.49 10.91 0.24
CA ILE A 230 20.56 10.17 1.51
C ILE A 230 22.02 9.84 1.77
N PRO A 231 22.56 10.01 2.99
CA PRO A 231 23.96 9.67 3.29
C PRO A 231 24.31 8.24 2.87
N GLU A 232 25.38 8.04 2.09
CA GLU A 232 25.78 6.76 1.52
C GLU A 232 25.94 5.67 2.59
N ASN A 233 26.67 5.98 3.65
CA ASN A 233 26.90 5.07 4.77
C ASN A 233 25.57 4.63 5.43
N TRP A 234 24.57 5.50 5.47
CA TRP A 234 23.27 5.15 6.01
C TRP A 234 22.54 4.13 5.11
N VAL A 235 22.53 4.37 3.80
CA VAL A 235 21.90 3.44 2.85
C VAL A 235 22.57 2.07 2.91
N GLU A 236 23.90 2.01 2.99
CA GLU A 236 24.61 0.75 3.16
C GLU A 236 24.20 0.03 4.45
N GLU A 237 24.10 0.77 5.56
CA GLU A 237 23.70 0.19 6.85
C GLU A 237 22.23 -0.24 6.86
N MET A 238 21.31 0.57 6.32
CA MET A 238 19.87 0.23 6.37
C MET A 238 19.50 -0.97 5.51
N THR A 239 20.23 -1.22 4.43
CA THR A 239 19.95 -2.33 3.52
C THR A 239 20.69 -3.63 3.86
N LYS A 240 21.58 -3.64 4.87
CA LYS A 240 22.26 -4.86 5.33
C LYS A 240 21.26 -5.87 5.92
N PRO A 241 21.43 -7.17 5.66
CA PRO A 241 20.67 -8.21 6.36
C PRO A 241 21.14 -8.28 7.82
N ARG A 242 20.26 -7.97 8.77
CA ARG A 242 20.57 -7.90 10.21
C ARG A 242 19.85 -8.96 11.01
N THR A 243 18.57 -8.78 11.23
CA THR A 243 17.78 -9.65 12.09
C THR A 243 17.08 -10.71 11.25
N PRO A 244 17.32 -12.01 11.50
CA PRO A 244 16.62 -13.07 10.76
C PRO A 244 15.10 -12.97 10.93
N ILE A 245 14.37 -13.13 9.83
CA ILE A 245 12.90 -13.17 9.85
C ILE A 245 12.47 -14.63 9.95
N PRO A 246 11.75 -15.04 11.00
CA PRO A 246 11.31 -16.42 11.17
C PRO A 246 10.50 -16.94 9.97
N GLY A 247 10.75 -18.18 9.56
CA GLY A 247 10.00 -18.87 8.50
C GLY A 247 10.34 -18.44 7.05
N THR A 248 11.42 -17.65 6.84
CA THR A 248 11.78 -17.14 5.49
C THR A 248 13.00 -17.78 4.87
N ASN A 249 13.57 -18.85 5.44
CA ASN A 249 14.85 -19.45 5.02
C ASN A 249 14.92 -19.86 3.54
N ALA A 250 13.80 -20.20 2.91
CA ALA A 250 13.73 -20.58 1.49
C ALA A 250 13.32 -19.42 0.57
N ARG A 251 13.18 -18.20 1.09
CA ARG A 251 12.73 -17.03 0.34
C ARG A 251 13.91 -16.14 -0.04
N PRO A 252 13.77 -15.26 -1.05
CA PRO A 252 14.83 -14.33 -1.43
C PRO A 252 15.12 -13.26 -0.36
N LEU A 253 14.19 -13.00 0.54
CA LEU A 253 14.26 -12.01 1.61
C LEU A 253 14.18 -12.72 2.97
N THR A 254 15.32 -12.86 3.64
CA THR A 254 15.47 -13.67 4.85
C THR A 254 15.73 -12.87 6.12
N HIS A 255 16.08 -11.60 5.99
CA HIS A 255 16.45 -10.74 7.11
C HIS A 255 15.70 -9.41 7.08
N TYR A 256 15.65 -8.76 8.21
CA TYR A 256 15.23 -7.38 8.35
C TYR A 256 16.47 -6.49 8.53
N GLY A 257 16.52 -5.39 7.78
CA GLY A 257 17.50 -4.32 7.95
C GLY A 257 16.93 -3.20 8.82
N TYR A 258 17.17 -1.93 8.46
CA TYR A 258 16.50 -0.82 9.13
C TYR A 258 15.19 -0.49 8.41
N GLN A 259 14.07 -1.02 8.94
CA GLN A 259 12.71 -0.81 8.47
C GLN A 259 12.45 -1.26 7.00
N LEU A 260 13.17 -2.28 6.53
CA LEU A 260 12.97 -2.94 5.24
C LEU A 260 13.44 -4.39 5.32
N LYS A 261 13.03 -5.23 4.37
CA LYS A 261 13.52 -6.61 4.26
C LYS A 261 14.76 -6.67 3.39
N SER A 262 15.66 -7.58 3.69
CA SER A 262 16.94 -7.73 3.02
C SER A 262 17.29 -9.19 2.79
N GLY A 263 17.93 -9.45 1.65
CA GLY A 263 18.46 -10.73 1.24
C GLY A 263 19.76 -10.60 0.48
N LYS A 264 20.21 -11.73 -0.09
CA LYS A 264 21.47 -11.78 -0.84
C LYS A 264 21.39 -10.98 -2.14
N ASP A 265 20.33 -11.19 -2.93
CA ASP A 265 20.22 -10.67 -4.29
C ASP A 265 19.35 -9.42 -4.39
N LEU A 266 18.52 -9.15 -3.37
CA LEU A 266 17.64 -7.98 -3.34
C LEU A 266 17.38 -7.50 -1.92
N PHE A 267 16.89 -6.26 -1.81
CA PHE A 267 16.21 -5.73 -0.65
C PHE A 267 14.85 -5.17 -1.06
N SER A 268 13.91 -5.10 -0.13
CA SER A 268 12.53 -4.74 -0.43
C SER A 268 11.90 -3.96 0.71
N ALA A 269 11.15 -2.91 0.35
CA ALA A 269 10.12 -2.37 1.22
C ALA A 269 8.78 -2.99 0.82
N GLU A 270 8.02 -3.45 1.81
CA GLU A 270 6.78 -4.17 1.58
C GLU A 270 5.64 -3.60 2.42
N GLY A 271 4.49 -3.43 1.80
CA GLY A 271 3.25 -3.06 2.46
C GLY A 271 2.19 -4.15 2.36
N ALA A 272 1.28 -4.15 3.32
CA ALA A 272 0.12 -5.03 3.27
C ALA A 272 -0.62 -4.89 1.94
N PHE A 273 -1.26 -5.96 1.54
CA PHE A 273 -2.06 -6.04 0.32
C PHE A 273 -1.29 -5.83 -0.99
N GLY A 274 0.05 -6.05 -0.96
CA GLY A 274 0.84 -6.12 -2.18
C GLY A 274 1.46 -4.80 -2.65
N GLN A 275 1.85 -3.92 -1.74
CA GLN A 275 2.67 -2.75 -2.05
C GLN A 275 4.13 -3.17 -2.00
N PHE A 276 4.88 -3.00 -3.09
CA PHE A 276 6.27 -3.44 -3.17
C PHE A 276 7.20 -2.41 -3.80
N MET A 277 8.36 -2.26 -3.17
CA MET A 277 9.57 -1.69 -3.74
C MET A 277 10.62 -2.80 -3.75
N LEU A 278 10.93 -3.36 -4.92
CA LEU A 278 11.89 -4.45 -5.08
C LEU A 278 13.16 -3.92 -5.74
N CYS A 279 14.29 -3.95 -5.04
CA CYS A 279 15.57 -3.43 -5.51
C CYS A 279 16.57 -4.58 -5.70
N PHE A 280 17.02 -4.83 -6.92
CA PHE A 280 17.90 -5.94 -7.28
C PHE A 280 19.37 -5.54 -7.17
N ARG A 281 20.14 -6.12 -6.23
CA ARG A 281 21.52 -5.72 -5.92
C ARG A 281 22.50 -5.91 -7.09
N ASN A 282 22.25 -6.92 -7.92
CA ASN A 282 23.15 -7.33 -9.02
C ASN A 282 22.67 -6.86 -10.40
N LEU A 283 21.58 -6.07 -10.43
CA LEU A 283 21.02 -5.46 -11.62
C LEU A 283 20.66 -4.01 -11.30
N PRO A 284 20.87 -3.07 -12.22
CA PRO A 284 20.42 -1.70 -12.03
C PRO A 284 18.89 -1.60 -12.22
N LEU A 285 18.14 -2.38 -11.44
CA LEU A 285 16.70 -2.62 -11.62
C LEU A 285 15.92 -2.47 -10.33
N VAL A 286 14.82 -1.74 -10.43
CA VAL A 286 13.82 -1.58 -9.37
C VAL A 286 12.42 -1.83 -9.93
N ILE A 287 11.56 -2.49 -9.14
CA ILE A 287 10.14 -2.63 -9.46
C ILE A 287 9.32 -1.98 -8.35
N GLY A 288 8.47 -1.03 -8.74
CA GLY A 288 7.43 -0.46 -7.90
C GLY A 288 6.07 -1.07 -8.25
N ILE A 289 5.36 -1.62 -7.26
CA ILE A 289 4.03 -2.25 -7.46
C ILE A 289 3.06 -1.71 -6.42
N THR A 290 1.84 -1.41 -6.87
CA THR A 290 0.66 -1.25 -6.02
C THR A 290 -0.37 -2.32 -6.38
N SER A 291 -1.12 -2.81 -5.39
CA SER A 291 -1.96 -4.00 -5.54
C SER A 291 -3.05 -4.04 -4.46
N GLY A 292 -4.10 -4.82 -4.72
CA GLY A 292 -5.15 -5.17 -3.77
C GLY A 292 -5.18 -6.68 -3.50
N THR A 293 -4.04 -7.28 -3.15
CA THR A 293 -3.89 -8.73 -2.99
C THR A 293 -3.64 -9.11 -1.53
N PRO A 294 -4.29 -10.17 -0.99
CA PRO A 294 -3.89 -10.74 0.29
C PRO A 294 -2.40 -11.11 0.27
N PHE A 295 -1.77 -11.17 1.46
CA PHE A 295 -0.34 -11.52 1.61
C PHE A 295 0.07 -12.65 0.66
N GLY A 296 0.85 -12.32 -0.36
CA GLY A 296 1.12 -13.19 -1.51
C GLY A 296 2.60 -13.37 -1.81
N LYS A 297 2.84 -14.01 -2.94
CA LYS A 297 4.18 -14.39 -3.43
C LYS A 297 4.74 -13.38 -4.45
N ILE A 298 4.23 -12.14 -4.48
CA ILE A 298 4.61 -11.14 -5.51
C ILE A 298 6.14 -10.96 -5.57
N ALA A 299 6.81 -10.76 -4.41
CA ALA A 299 8.25 -10.61 -4.38
C ALA A 299 9.00 -11.86 -4.89
N ASP A 300 8.53 -13.05 -4.52
CA ASP A 300 9.14 -14.33 -4.94
C ASP A 300 8.95 -14.55 -6.46
N LEU A 301 7.76 -14.21 -6.99
CA LEU A 301 7.46 -14.27 -8.42
C LEU A 301 8.34 -13.28 -9.20
N CYS A 302 8.36 -12.01 -8.81
CA CYS A 302 9.21 -11.01 -9.44
C CYS A 302 10.68 -11.42 -9.44
N HIS A 303 11.20 -11.90 -8.30
CA HIS A 303 12.58 -12.36 -8.21
C HIS A 303 12.86 -13.48 -9.20
N THR A 304 11.99 -14.50 -9.25
CA THR A 304 12.16 -15.65 -10.15
C THR A 304 12.15 -15.23 -11.62
N TRP A 305 11.17 -14.41 -12.01
CA TRP A 305 10.98 -13.97 -13.38
C TRP A 305 12.07 -13.00 -13.85
N ILE A 306 12.50 -12.08 -13.00
CA ILE A 306 13.58 -11.13 -13.34
C ILE A 306 14.89 -11.87 -13.54
N LEU A 307 15.23 -12.84 -12.69
CA LEU A 307 16.42 -13.68 -12.91
C LEU A 307 16.31 -14.49 -14.20
N LYS A 308 15.13 -14.97 -14.56
CA LYS A 308 14.91 -15.65 -15.86
C LYS A 308 15.07 -14.66 -17.02
N ALA A 309 14.49 -13.47 -16.94
CA ALA A 309 14.57 -12.44 -17.98
C ALA A 309 16.02 -11.99 -18.24
N ALA A 310 16.81 -11.81 -17.18
CA ALA A 310 18.21 -11.41 -17.27
C ALA A 310 19.15 -12.54 -17.78
N ARG A 311 18.78 -13.81 -17.58
CA ARG A 311 19.60 -14.97 -17.98
C ARG A 311 19.22 -15.54 -19.34
N THR A 312 18.08 -15.18 -19.89
CA THR A 312 17.61 -15.70 -21.19
C THR A 312 18.03 -14.74 -22.29
N PRO A 313 19.06 -15.07 -23.07
CA PRO A 313 19.46 -14.23 -24.18
C PRO A 313 18.33 -14.11 -25.20
N PHE A 314 18.13 -12.94 -25.71
CA PHE A 314 17.23 -12.73 -26.85
C PHE A 314 18.08 -12.45 -28.09
N LEU A 315 18.16 -13.43 -28.95
CA LEU A 315 18.80 -13.34 -30.27
C LEU A 315 17.77 -12.81 -31.26
N LEU A 316 17.23 -11.61 -31.00
CA LEU A 316 16.31 -10.94 -31.89
C LEU A 316 17.06 -9.86 -32.65
N ASP A 317 16.72 -9.65 -33.91
CA ASP A 317 17.10 -8.42 -34.59
C ASP A 317 16.38 -7.21 -33.95
N ASN A 318 16.87 -6.02 -34.24
CA ASN A 318 16.35 -4.80 -33.63
C ASN A 318 14.86 -4.59 -33.90
N ALA A 319 14.34 -5.02 -35.03
CA ALA A 319 12.92 -4.85 -35.40
C ALA A 319 12.03 -5.81 -34.57
N ALA A 320 12.46 -7.07 -34.43
CA ALA A 320 11.74 -8.06 -33.62
C ALA A 320 11.80 -7.73 -32.11
N LEU A 321 12.90 -7.15 -31.65
CA LEU A 321 13.02 -6.65 -30.28
C LEU A 321 12.08 -5.49 -30.02
N ALA A 322 12.08 -4.46 -30.89
CA ALA A 322 11.16 -3.32 -30.79
C ALA A 322 9.70 -3.77 -30.77
N LYS A 323 9.33 -4.70 -31.69
CA LYS A 323 7.97 -5.28 -31.70
C LYS A 323 7.61 -5.99 -30.41
N SER A 324 8.56 -6.64 -29.75
CA SER A 324 8.29 -7.32 -28.47
C SER A 324 8.06 -6.35 -27.31
N TRP A 325 8.73 -5.19 -27.32
CA TRP A 325 8.46 -4.11 -26.37
C TRP A 325 7.12 -3.44 -26.65
N GLU A 326 6.76 -3.21 -27.91
CA GLU A 326 5.44 -2.70 -28.31
C GLU A 326 4.32 -3.63 -27.82
N GLN A 327 4.43 -4.93 -28.05
CA GLN A 327 3.48 -5.93 -27.60
C GLN A 327 3.31 -5.93 -26.08
N LEU A 328 4.39 -5.76 -25.32
CA LEU A 328 4.32 -5.63 -23.87
C LEU A 328 3.55 -4.38 -23.45
N GLN A 329 3.82 -3.23 -24.09
CA GLN A 329 3.14 -1.97 -23.77
C GLN A 329 1.66 -2.00 -24.19
N GLU A 330 1.33 -2.49 -25.39
CA GLU A 330 -0.05 -2.69 -25.84
C GLU A 330 -0.85 -3.60 -24.88
N TYR A 331 -0.18 -4.65 -24.38
CA TYR A 331 -0.80 -5.50 -23.37
C TYR A 331 -1.14 -4.71 -22.12
N LEU A 332 -0.22 -3.92 -21.58
CA LEU A 332 -0.43 -3.12 -20.36
C LEU A 332 -1.48 -2.02 -20.56
N ASP A 333 -1.48 -1.33 -21.70
CA ASP A 333 -2.42 -0.25 -22.00
C ASP A 333 -3.88 -0.74 -22.09
N SER A 334 -4.09 -2.02 -22.31
CA SER A 334 -5.40 -2.64 -22.39
C SER A 334 -5.92 -3.22 -21.06
N ARG A 335 -5.17 -3.06 -19.95
CA ARG A 335 -5.53 -3.70 -18.67
C ARG A 335 -6.66 -2.97 -17.94
N SER A 336 -7.54 -3.78 -17.38
CA SER A 336 -8.64 -3.30 -16.53
C SER A 336 -8.96 -4.37 -15.49
N LEU A 337 -9.30 -3.95 -14.28
CA LEU A 337 -9.94 -4.84 -13.32
C LEU A 337 -11.33 -5.22 -13.81
N PRO A 338 -11.82 -6.40 -13.44
CA PRO A 338 -13.17 -6.82 -13.81
C PRO A 338 -14.20 -5.89 -13.16
N CYS A 339 -15.13 -5.42 -13.99
CA CYS A 339 -16.32 -4.72 -13.52
C CYS A 339 -17.32 -5.70 -12.89
N ALA A 340 -18.36 -5.17 -12.24
CA ALA A 340 -19.50 -5.95 -11.81
C ALA A 340 -20.05 -6.80 -12.98
N SER A 341 -20.23 -8.10 -12.77
CA SER A 341 -20.65 -9.04 -13.81
C SER A 341 -22.11 -9.46 -13.64
N GLY A 342 -22.88 -9.35 -14.72
CA GLY A 342 -24.28 -9.71 -14.84
C GLY A 342 -24.74 -9.50 -16.27
N ASP A 343 -26.03 -9.68 -16.55
CA ASP A 343 -26.56 -9.78 -17.90
C ASP A 343 -27.54 -8.67 -18.30
N ALA A 344 -27.83 -7.72 -17.40
CA ALA A 344 -28.80 -6.66 -17.66
C ALA A 344 -28.35 -5.27 -17.15
N ALA A 345 -28.74 -4.25 -17.91
CA ALA A 345 -28.62 -2.83 -17.55
C ALA A 345 -29.97 -2.28 -17.03
N ILE A 346 -30.71 -3.07 -16.28
CA ILE A 346 -32.05 -2.70 -15.78
C ILE A 346 -32.06 -2.89 -14.27
N LEU A 347 -32.22 -1.79 -13.53
CA LEU A 347 -32.37 -1.86 -12.09
C LEU A 347 -33.65 -2.64 -11.72
N PRO A 348 -33.60 -3.60 -10.79
CA PRO A 348 -34.82 -4.21 -10.29
C PRO A 348 -35.83 -3.17 -9.78
N PRO A 349 -37.06 -3.13 -10.26
CA PRO A 349 -38.01 -2.04 -10.01
C PRO A 349 -38.26 -1.73 -8.53
N LEU A 350 -38.18 -2.75 -7.67
CA LEU A 350 -38.34 -2.58 -6.22
C LEU A 350 -37.18 -1.80 -5.57
N LEU A 351 -36.00 -1.75 -6.18
CA LEU A 351 -34.86 -1.00 -5.67
C LEU A 351 -34.88 0.45 -6.14
N GLU A 352 -35.64 0.78 -7.18
CA GLU A 352 -35.58 2.11 -7.78
C GLU A 352 -36.34 3.16 -6.96
N ASN A 353 -35.64 4.30 -6.73
CA ASN A 353 -36.17 5.50 -6.08
C ASN A 353 -36.81 5.24 -4.69
N ARG A 354 -36.24 4.31 -3.93
CA ARG A 354 -36.67 3.99 -2.57
C ARG A 354 -35.46 3.90 -1.65
N TRP A 355 -35.58 4.47 -0.47
CA TRP A 355 -34.58 4.30 0.57
C TRP A 355 -34.63 2.89 1.13
N ILE A 356 -33.48 2.23 1.13
CA ILE A 356 -33.26 0.92 1.72
C ILE A 356 -32.47 1.12 3.00
N THR A 357 -33.07 0.79 4.13
CA THR A 357 -32.38 0.81 5.43
C THR A 357 -31.56 -0.45 5.58
N LEU A 358 -30.26 -0.31 5.82
CA LEU A 358 -29.33 -1.41 5.94
C LEU A 358 -29.11 -1.79 7.41
N GLY A 359 -29.02 -3.08 7.69
CA GLY A 359 -28.56 -3.60 8.96
C GLY A 359 -27.08 -3.25 9.23
N GLN A 360 -26.58 -3.65 10.40
CA GLN A 360 -25.19 -3.41 10.76
C GLN A 360 -24.25 -3.91 9.66
N ASN A 361 -23.36 -3.03 9.21
CA ASN A 361 -22.40 -3.32 8.14
C ASN A 361 -21.06 -2.60 8.41
N ALA A 362 -20.01 -3.09 7.76
CA ALA A 362 -18.63 -2.62 7.94
C ALA A 362 -18.44 -1.12 7.65
N ARG A 363 -19.21 -0.59 6.69
CA ARG A 363 -19.12 0.80 6.24
C ARG A 363 -20.00 1.76 7.02
N LYS A 364 -20.79 1.27 7.99
CA LYS A 364 -21.74 2.06 8.80
C LYS A 364 -22.75 2.82 7.94
N ILE A 365 -23.04 2.33 6.72
CA ILE A 365 -24.07 2.90 5.86
C ILE A 365 -25.42 2.60 6.49
N ARG A 366 -26.20 3.65 6.81
CA ARG A 366 -27.53 3.51 7.42
C ARG A 366 -28.60 3.15 6.39
N ARG A 367 -28.55 3.78 5.24
CA ARG A 367 -29.48 3.53 4.14
C ARG A 367 -28.87 3.90 2.79
N VAL A 368 -29.40 3.32 1.73
CA VAL A 368 -28.97 3.55 0.35
C VAL A 368 -30.19 3.81 -0.54
N LEU A 369 -30.02 4.66 -1.55
CA LEU A 369 -30.99 4.95 -2.59
C LEU A 369 -30.38 4.73 -3.96
N PHE A 370 -31.10 4.06 -4.84
CA PHE A 370 -30.70 3.84 -6.22
C PHE A 370 -31.65 4.55 -7.18
N LEU A 371 -31.09 5.15 -8.24
CA LEU A 371 -31.85 5.80 -9.30
C LEU A 371 -31.18 5.54 -10.63
N GLN A 372 -31.87 4.85 -11.55
CA GLN A 372 -31.32 4.58 -12.86
C GLN A 372 -31.31 5.85 -13.72
N LYS A 373 -30.17 6.15 -14.35
CA LYS A 373 -29.92 7.29 -15.25
C LYS A 373 -29.40 6.80 -16.61
N GLY A 374 -30.31 6.34 -17.46
CA GLY A 374 -29.92 5.68 -18.72
C GLY A 374 -29.19 4.37 -18.44
N SER A 375 -27.95 4.26 -18.93
CA SER A 375 -27.07 3.11 -18.61
C SER A 375 -26.33 3.25 -17.29
N ALA A 376 -26.29 4.42 -16.67
CA ALA A 376 -25.64 4.63 -15.38
C ALA A 376 -26.63 4.42 -14.22
N LEU A 377 -26.09 4.08 -13.05
CA LEU A 377 -26.84 3.96 -11.80
C LEU A 377 -26.34 5.02 -10.82
N GLN A 378 -27.20 5.97 -10.45
CA GLN A 378 -26.93 6.88 -9.38
C GLN A 378 -27.17 6.19 -8.04
N ILE A 379 -26.19 6.27 -7.13
CA ILE A 379 -26.20 5.67 -5.81
C ILE A 379 -26.04 6.80 -4.79
N THR A 380 -26.95 6.87 -3.82
CA THR A 380 -26.85 7.80 -2.71
C THR A 380 -26.75 7.02 -1.40
N PHE A 381 -25.70 7.24 -0.63
CA PHE A 381 -25.49 6.62 0.69
C PHE A 381 -25.74 7.64 1.79
N ASP A 382 -26.44 7.22 2.84
CA ASP A 382 -26.58 7.97 4.09
C ASP A 382 -25.65 7.38 5.15
N LEU A 383 -24.66 8.19 5.55
CA LEU A 383 -23.75 7.89 6.64
C LEU A 383 -23.95 8.93 7.74
N ASP A 384 -24.47 8.50 8.88
CA ASP A 384 -24.72 9.36 10.06
C ASP A 384 -25.46 10.67 9.73
N GLY A 385 -26.41 10.63 8.77
CA GLY A 385 -27.22 11.78 8.35
C GLY A 385 -26.59 12.64 7.25
N ILE A 386 -25.40 12.30 6.77
CA ILE A 386 -24.78 12.95 5.61
C ILE A 386 -24.99 12.06 4.38
N CYS A 387 -25.56 12.65 3.33
CA CYS A 387 -25.80 11.95 2.07
C CYS A 387 -24.67 12.20 1.07
N TYR A 388 -24.15 11.10 0.51
CA TYR A 388 -23.12 11.11 -0.53
C TYR A 388 -23.67 10.46 -1.78
N THR A 389 -23.42 11.05 -2.95
CA THR A 389 -23.98 10.59 -4.21
C THR A 389 -22.89 10.37 -5.24
N GLY A 390 -22.93 9.22 -5.91
CA GLY A 390 -22.05 8.89 -7.01
C GLY A 390 -22.78 8.18 -8.14
N LEU A 391 -22.08 7.95 -9.24
CA LEU A 391 -22.55 7.26 -10.42
C LEU A 391 -21.76 5.97 -10.65
N ALA A 392 -22.43 4.88 -10.90
CA ALA A 392 -21.85 3.62 -11.34
C ALA A 392 -22.12 3.38 -12.82
N GLY A 393 -21.09 3.04 -13.59
CA GLY A 393 -21.23 2.71 -15.01
C GLY A 393 -21.72 1.27 -15.22
N TYR A 394 -22.54 1.05 -16.23
CA TYR A 394 -22.96 -0.32 -16.60
C TYR A 394 -21.79 -1.08 -17.23
N GLN A 395 -21.31 -2.11 -16.52
CA GLN A 395 -20.16 -2.93 -16.92
C GLN A 395 -18.93 -2.07 -17.34
N THR A 396 -18.81 -0.89 -16.77
CA THR A 396 -17.69 0.03 -16.98
C THR A 396 -17.42 0.79 -15.69
N TRP A 397 -16.17 1.19 -15.49
CA TRP A 397 -15.79 1.98 -14.33
C TRP A 397 -16.17 3.45 -14.53
N MET A 398 -16.80 4.05 -13.52
CA MET A 398 -17.15 5.47 -13.50
C MET A 398 -16.59 6.12 -12.25
N GLU A 399 -15.72 7.10 -12.45
CA GLU A 399 -15.04 7.80 -11.39
C GLU A 399 -15.96 8.80 -10.68
N ASN A 400 -15.78 8.91 -9.36
CA ASN A 400 -16.55 9.79 -8.50
C ASN A 400 -15.63 10.54 -7.54
N ASP A 401 -15.90 11.84 -7.36
CA ASP A 401 -15.27 12.65 -6.34
C ASP A 401 -15.96 12.40 -4.99
N LEU A 402 -15.16 11.98 -3.99
CA LEU A 402 -15.50 12.01 -2.56
C LEU A 402 -16.71 11.19 -2.11
N PHE A 403 -16.52 9.91 -1.91
CA PHE A 403 -17.26 9.18 -0.87
C PHE A 403 -16.49 9.22 0.45
N PRO A 404 -17.18 9.19 1.62
CA PRO A 404 -16.50 9.08 2.89
C PRO A 404 -15.85 7.69 3.00
N GLY A 405 -14.55 7.69 3.15
CA GLY A 405 -13.81 6.55 3.63
C GLY A 405 -13.21 6.89 4.99
N ASP A 406 -12.57 5.94 5.65
CA ASP A 406 -11.79 6.18 6.87
C ASP A 406 -10.63 7.18 6.67
N PHE A 407 -10.46 7.72 5.47
CA PHE A 407 -9.37 8.58 5.01
C PHE A 407 -9.93 9.81 4.28
N THR A 408 -9.39 10.97 4.59
CA THR A 408 -9.86 12.33 4.23
C THR A 408 -9.75 12.68 2.75
N ARG A 409 -10.21 12.09 1.81
CA ARG A 409 -10.35 12.32 0.35
C ARG A 409 -10.10 11.04 -0.40
N VAL A 410 -11.08 10.18 -0.40
CA VAL A 410 -11.00 8.94 -1.16
C VAL A 410 -11.74 9.11 -2.47
N ARG A 411 -11.07 8.80 -3.60
CA ARG A 411 -11.71 8.73 -4.91
C ARG A 411 -12.22 7.31 -5.13
N HIS A 412 -13.43 7.20 -5.67
CA HIS A 412 -14.06 5.92 -5.95
C HIS A 412 -14.30 5.76 -7.45
N SER A 413 -14.22 4.53 -7.92
CA SER A 413 -14.70 4.18 -9.25
C SER A 413 -15.68 3.03 -9.13
N LEU A 414 -16.91 3.26 -9.61
CA LEU A 414 -18.03 2.36 -9.43
C LEU A 414 -18.45 1.74 -10.75
N SER A 415 -18.79 0.46 -10.70
CA SER A 415 -19.47 -0.23 -11.80
C SER A 415 -20.67 -1.01 -11.28
N TRP A 416 -21.67 -1.22 -12.15
CA TRP A 416 -22.88 -1.95 -11.80
C TRP A 416 -23.38 -2.84 -12.93
N THR A 417 -24.20 -3.80 -12.57
CA THR A 417 -25.01 -4.62 -13.45
C THR A 417 -26.13 -5.28 -12.65
N SER A 418 -27.04 -5.96 -13.31
CA SER A 418 -28.11 -6.69 -12.64
C SER A 418 -28.39 -8.04 -13.31
N SER A 419 -29.14 -8.90 -12.61
CA SER A 419 -29.71 -10.11 -13.15
C SER A 419 -31.01 -10.39 -12.36
N LYS A 420 -32.15 -10.41 -13.04
CA LYS A 420 -33.51 -10.60 -12.43
C LYS A 420 -33.72 -9.65 -11.23
N ASP A 421 -33.64 -10.19 -10.03
CA ASP A 421 -33.93 -9.54 -8.73
C ASP A 421 -32.66 -9.19 -7.99
N THR A 422 -31.50 -9.22 -8.64
CA THR A 422 -30.20 -9.01 -8.02
C THR A 422 -29.49 -7.83 -8.66
N LEU A 423 -29.00 -6.92 -7.83
CA LEU A 423 -28.09 -5.84 -8.20
C LEU A 423 -26.67 -6.21 -7.78
N PHE A 424 -25.71 -6.04 -8.68
CA PHE A 424 -24.28 -6.21 -8.45
C PHE A 424 -23.59 -4.86 -8.60
N LEU A 425 -22.78 -4.53 -7.62
CA LEU A 425 -21.97 -3.31 -7.61
C LEU A 425 -20.52 -3.69 -7.32
N SER A 426 -19.59 -3.02 -8.00
CA SER A 426 -18.17 -3.06 -7.66
C SER A 426 -17.68 -1.65 -7.43
N ASP A 427 -16.88 -1.46 -6.38
CA ASP A 427 -16.30 -0.20 -5.96
C ASP A 427 -14.79 -0.34 -5.78
N CYS A 428 -14.00 0.35 -6.59
CA CYS A 428 -12.57 0.51 -6.41
C CYS A 428 -12.28 1.80 -5.68
N ILE A 429 -11.65 1.70 -4.52
CA ILE A 429 -11.23 2.85 -3.71
C ILE A 429 -9.82 3.26 -4.14
N LEU A 430 -9.71 4.19 -5.08
CA LEU A 430 -8.54 4.42 -5.95
C LEU A 430 -7.23 4.77 -5.23
N ASN A 431 -7.30 5.39 -4.05
CA ASN A 431 -6.12 5.74 -3.27
C ASN A 431 -5.68 4.63 -2.29
N THR A 432 -6.27 3.45 -2.40
CA THR A 432 -6.06 2.35 -1.45
C THR A 432 -5.88 1.02 -2.16
N SER A 433 -5.74 -0.04 -1.37
CA SER A 433 -5.72 -1.43 -1.85
C SER A 433 -7.11 -2.06 -1.95
N TYR A 434 -8.17 -1.31 -1.68
CA TYR A 434 -9.50 -1.89 -1.50
C TYR A 434 -10.34 -1.83 -2.77
N ARG A 435 -10.87 -2.98 -3.14
CA ARG A 435 -12.02 -3.15 -4.02
C ARG A 435 -13.10 -3.91 -3.27
N GLU A 436 -14.33 -3.48 -3.43
CA GLU A 436 -15.48 -4.02 -2.71
C GLU A 436 -16.57 -4.39 -3.68
N ASP A 437 -17.00 -5.63 -3.63
CA ASP A 437 -18.13 -6.12 -4.42
C ASP A 437 -19.36 -6.27 -3.52
N TYR A 438 -20.48 -5.73 -3.96
CA TYR A 438 -21.76 -5.79 -3.25
C TYR A 438 -22.78 -6.51 -4.10
N THR A 439 -23.51 -7.44 -3.47
CA THR A 439 -24.65 -8.12 -4.07
C THR A 439 -25.89 -7.81 -3.23
N LEU A 440 -26.91 -7.23 -3.86
CA LEU A 440 -28.20 -6.94 -3.23
C LEU A 440 -29.27 -7.78 -3.93
N ARG A 441 -29.78 -8.79 -3.23
CA ARG A 441 -30.77 -9.71 -3.75
C ARG A 441 -32.13 -9.50 -3.08
N LEU A 442 -33.17 -9.28 -3.89
CA LEU A 442 -34.54 -9.21 -3.42
C LEU A 442 -35.02 -10.59 -2.99
N SER A 443 -35.58 -10.71 -1.79
CA SER A 443 -36.23 -11.90 -1.29
C SER A 443 -37.75 -11.67 -1.26
N GLN A 444 -38.51 -12.56 -1.87
CA GLN A 444 -39.99 -12.45 -1.95
C GLN A 444 -40.72 -13.13 -0.77
N GLU A 445 -40.01 -13.77 0.15
CA GLU A 445 -40.61 -14.74 1.08
C GLU A 445 -40.81 -14.21 2.51
N ASN A 446 -40.98 -12.90 2.73
CA ASN A 446 -41.24 -12.42 4.09
C ASN A 446 -42.67 -11.85 4.24
N PRO A 447 -43.48 -12.31 5.21
CA PRO A 447 -44.83 -11.78 5.48
C PRO A 447 -44.85 -10.29 5.86
N ALA A 448 -43.72 -9.74 6.32
CA ALA A 448 -43.56 -8.31 6.72
C ALA A 448 -43.17 -7.40 5.53
N GLY A 449 -43.07 -7.92 4.32
CA GLY A 449 -42.63 -7.20 3.13
C GLY A 449 -41.34 -7.73 2.53
N PRO A 450 -40.95 -7.29 1.33
CA PRO A 450 -39.75 -7.79 0.67
C PRO A 450 -38.50 -7.38 1.47
N LEU A 451 -37.64 -8.35 1.70
CA LEU A 451 -36.31 -8.17 2.29
C LEU A 451 -35.24 -8.12 1.20
N ILE A 452 -34.17 -7.43 1.49
CA ILE A 452 -32.98 -7.38 0.63
C ILE A 452 -31.86 -8.09 1.37
N ALA A 453 -31.39 -9.20 0.81
CA ALA A 453 -30.16 -9.85 1.28
C ALA A 453 -28.97 -9.14 0.64
N CYS A 454 -28.13 -8.55 1.48
CA CYS A 454 -26.92 -7.86 1.06
C CYS A 454 -25.70 -8.69 1.41
N THR A 455 -24.81 -8.88 0.45
CA THR A 455 -23.49 -9.51 0.65
C THR A 455 -22.40 -8.50 0.29
N TRP A 456 -21.40 -8.35 1.16
CA TRP A 456 -20.20 -7.55 0.94
C TRP A 456 -18.98 -8.47 0.81
N THR A 457 -18.25 -8.33 -0.27
CA THR A 457 -17.08 -9.15 -0.58
C THR A 457 -15.89 -8.25 -0.91
N PRO A 458 -15.05 -7.89 0.07
CA PRO A 458 -13.83 -7.14 -0.19
C PRO A 458 -12.75 -8.06 -0.80
N ASN A 459 -11.92 -7.51 -1.71
CA ASN A 459 -10.73 -8.20 -2.21
C ASN A 459 -9.73 -8.46 -1.07
N VAL A 460 -9.52 -7.45 -0.22
CA VAL A 460 -8.68 -7.50 0.98
C VAL A 460 -9.34 -6.71 2.11
N THR A 461 -9.09 -7.06 3.36
CA THR A 461 -9.62 -6.32 4.50
C THR A 461 -8.85 -6.63 5.78
N TYR A 462 -8.83 -5.66 6.70
CA TYR A 462 -8.50 -5.83 8.11
C TYR A 462 -9.77 -5.99 8.97
N LEU A 463 -10.96 -5.86 8.38
CA LEU A 463 -12.22 -5.87 9.12
C LEU A 463 -12.74 -7.29 9.30
N ASP A 464 -13.17 -7.60 10.52
CA ASP A 464 -13.88 -8.85 10.89
C ASP A 464 -15.41 -8.61 10.95
N ASP A 465 -15.93 -7.72 10.12
CA ASP A 465 -17.31 -7.32 10.13
C ASP A 465 -18.21 -8.29 9.34
N PRO A 466 -19.53 -8.31 9.63
CA PRO A 466 -20.44 -9.21 8.95
C PRO A 466 -20.46 -8.93 7.44
N ARG A 467 -20.12 -9.98 6.67
CA ARG A 467 -20.14 -9.94 5.20
C ARG A 467 -21.56 -10.02 4.64
N ASN A 468 -22.53 -10.44 5.46
CA ASN A 468 -23.93 -10.54 5.09
C ASN A 468 -24.77 -9.71 6.07
N PHE A 469 -25.69 -8.91 5.54
CA PHE A 469 -26.60 -8.09 6.30
C PHE A 469 -27.95 -7.95 5.55
N LEU A 470 -28.97 -7.49 6.22
CA LEU A 470 -30.29 -7.32 5.63
C LEU A 470 -30.59 -5.85 5.37
N GLY A 471 -31.34 -5.59 4.31
CA GLY A 471 -31.94 -4.31 4.02
C GLY A 471 -33.45 -4.41 4.07
N THR A 472 -34.12 -3.32 4.47
CA THR A 472 -35.58 -3.16 4.49
C THR A 472 -35.98 -1.85 3.84
N PHE A 473 -37.19 -1.80 3.27
CA PHE A 473 -37.74 -0.59 2.67
C PHE A 473 -38.34 0.35 3.70
#